data_09486911409fb1fe3171747d06c40285
#
_entry.id   09486911409fb1fe3171747d06c40285
#
_cell.length_a   1.000
_cell.length_b   1.000
_cell.length_c   1.000
_cell.angle_alpha   90.00
_cell.angle_beta   90.00
_cell.angle_gamma   90.00
#
_symmetry.space_group_name_H-M   'P 1'
#
loop_
_entity.id
_entity.type
_entity.pdbx_description
1 polymer ?
#
loop_
_entity_poly.entity_id
_entity_poly.type
_entity_poly.pdbx_seq_one_letter_code
_entity_poly.pdbx_strand_id
1 'polypeptide(L)'
;FGLLNSPGAIAEVQPGIDPRFTHAGFTHDWMNTVDPARWTRHLAQVFVAGGGTIETENIKALSQDGGHIILTASTGSRRASTVVVACGAFSGKLAGTLGDKIPLETERGYNTTLPAGAFDLRTHLTFGSHGFVVTRIWDGIRVGGAVELGGLKLPPNYKRADILLQKASRFLQGLNPAGGSQWMGFRPSLPDSLPVISRSPKAAGVIYAFGHGHLGLTQSAGTAELVAALVEGRPAPISLDAIAASRF
;
A
#
# COMPACT_ATOMS: atom_id res chain seq x y z
N PHE A 1 14.35 17.90 -9.27
CA PHE A 1 15.26 16.75 -9.25
C PHE A 1 16.69 17.21 -9.41
N GLY A 2 17.55 16.92 -8.44
CA GLY A 2 18.97 17.23 -8.40
C GLY A 2 19.83 15.97 -8.42
N LEU A 3 21.06 16.08 -8.96
CA LEU A 3 22.08 15.04 -8.89
C LEU A 3 23.13 15.43 -7.86
N LEU A 4 23.44 14.50 -6.96
CA LEU A 4 24.52 14.61 -5.99
C LEU A 4 25.67 13.71 -6.48
N ASN A 5 26.79 14.32 -6.86
CA ASN A 5 27.86 13.66 -7.62
C ASN A 5 29.12 13.37 -6.79
N SER A 6 29.02 13.43 -5.48
CA SER A 6 30.12 13.08 -4.58
C SER A 6 29.60 12.61 -3.21
N PRO A 7 30.38 11.85 -2.45
CA PRO A 7 30.04 11.49 -1.07
C PRO A 7 29.82 12.72 -0.18
N GLY A 8 30.57 13.81 -0.41
CA GLY A 8 30.41 15.08 0.31
C GLY A 8 29.04 15.71 0.05
N ALA A 9 28.64 15.84 -1.23
CA ALA A 9 27.33 16.37 -1.58
C ALA A 9 26.17 15.51 -1.02
N ILE A 10 26.33 14.20 -0.99
CA ILE A 10 25.36 13.29 -0.36
C ILE A 10 25.31 13.53 1.16
N ALA A 11 26.46 13.68 1.83
CA ALA A 11 26.55 13.90 3.27
C ALA A 11 25.98 15.26 3.70
N GLU A 12 25.99 16.28 2.87
CA GLU A 12 25.32 17.57 3.13
C GLU A 12 23.80 17.40 3.26
N VAL A 13 23.20 16.56 2.40
CA VAL A 13 21.76 16.26 2.43
C VAL A 13 21.42 15.25 3.54
N GLN A 14 22.18 14.16 3.60
CA GLN A 14 21.99 13.10 4.57
C GLN A 14 23.33 12.62 5.12
N PRO A 15 23.74 13.09 6.32
CA PRO A 15 24.92 12.58 7.00
C PRO A 15 24.82 11.10 7.35
N GLY A 16 25.98 10.44 7.44
CA GLY A 16 26.06 9.05 7.87
C GLY A 16 25.82 8.02 6.76
N ILE A 17 25.61 8.42 5.52
CA ILE A 17 25.64 7.50 4.39
C ILE A 17 27.08 7.07 4.11
N ASP A 18 27.30 5.76 3.91
CA ASP A 18 28.61 5.21 3.60
C ASP A 18 29.19 5.86 2.32
N PRO A 19 30.46 6.34 2.32
CA PRO A 19 31.08 7.04 1.22
C PRO A 19 31.27 6.20 -0.06
N ARG A 20 31.00 4.89 -0.01
CA ARG A 20 30.90 4.06 -1.24
C ARG A 20 29.84 4.55 -2.20
N PHE A 21 28.82 5.25 -1.71
CA PHE A 21 27.80 5.87 -2.54
C PHE A 21 28.29 7.23 -3.03
N THR A 22 28.70 7.27 -4.29
CA THR A 22 29.31 8.45 -4.90
C THR A 22 28.32 9.30 -5.69
N HIS A 23 27.14 8.76 -5.97
CA HIS A 23 26.09 9.44 -6.74
C HIS A 23 24.72 9.15 -6.14
N ALA A 24 23.87 10.17 -6.11
CA ALA A 24 22.46 10.04 -5.71
C ALA A 24 21.58 11.01 -6.50
N GLY A 25 20.33 10.62 -6.74
CA GLY A 25 19.27 11.54 -7.15
C GLY A 25 18.55 12.09 -5.94
N PHE A 26 18.28 13.38 -5.92
CA PHE A 26 17.53 14.04 -4.86
C PHE A 26 16.30 14.75 -5.42
N THR A 27 15.13 14.48 -4.87
CA THR A 27 13.84 15.07 -5.26
C THR A 27 13.36 16.00 -4.16
N HIS A 28 13.40 17.31 -4.39
CA HIS A 28 13.12 18.35 -3.40
C HIS A 28 11.65 18.40 -2.98
N ASP A 29 10.73 18.11 -3.93
CA ASP A 29 9.30 18.34 -3.75
C ASP A 29 8.53 17.10 -3.31
N TRP A 30 9.20 15.99 -3.08
CA TRP A 30 8.57 14.78 -2.59
C TRP A 30 8.35 14.86 -1.07
N MET A 31 7.16 14.43 -0.65
CA MET A 31 6.78 14.37 0.75
C MET A 31 6.53 12.94 1.20
N ASN A 32 6.78 12.69 2.48
CA ASN A 32 6.49 11.43 3.13
C ASN A 32 5.36 11.59 4.14
N THR A 33 4.46 10.61 4.18
CA THR A 33 3.51 10.47 5.28
C THR A 33 4.21 9.79 6.45
N VAL A 34 4.53 10.54 7.50
CA VAL A 34 5.27 10.02 8.67
C VAL A 34 4.47 9.04 9.51
N ASP A 35 3.13 9.10 9.47
CA ASP A 35 2.25 8.15 10.16
C ASP A 35 1.03 7.79 9.29
N PRO A 36 1.17 6.83 8.36
CA PRO A 36 0.06 6.36 7.53
C PRO A 36 -1.13 5.83 8.33
N ALA A 37 -0.87 5.18 9.47
CA ALA A 37 -1.94 4.63 10.31
C ALA A 37 -2.75 5.73 10.99
N ARG A 38 -2.11 6.79 11.48
CA ARG A 38 -2.79 7.95 12.05
C ARG A 38 -3.60 8.68 10.98
N TRP A 39 -3.06 8.83 9.78
CA TRP A 39 -3.77 9.41 8.64
C TRP A 39 -5.05 8.62 8.33
N THR A 40 -4.96 7.30 8.21
CA THR A 40 -6.11 6.44 7.95
C THR A 40 -7.16 6.53 9.07
N ARG A 41 -6.73 6.54 10.35
CA ARG A 41 -7.64 6.75 11.49
C ARG A 41 -8.33 8.11 11.45
N HIS A 42 -7.61 9.16 11.07
CA HIS A 42 -8.18 10.49 10.91
C HIS A 42 -9.29 10.51 9.84
N LEU A 43 -9.04 9.92 8.68
CA LEU A 43 -10.04 9.79 7.62
C LEU A 43 -11.27 9.01 8.09
N ALA A 44 -11.08 7.93 8.85
CA ALA A 44 -12.18 7.17 9.44
C ALA A 44 -13.01 8.03 10.43
N GLN A 45 -12.35 8.85 11.25
CA GLN A 45 -13.04 9.78 12.16
C GLN A 45 -13.84 10.84 11.39
N VAL A 46 -13.29 11.42 10.32
CA VAL A 46 -13.99 12.37 9.45
C VAL A 46 -15.22 11.72 8.80
N PHE A 47 -15.08 10.48 8.33
CA PHE A 47 -16.18 9.71 7.75
C PHE A 47 -17.31 9.49 8.76
N VAL A 48 -17.00 9.09 9.98
CA VAL A 48 -18.00 8.88 11.05
C VAL A 48 -18.64 10.20 11.45
N ALA A 49 -17.86 11.29 11.58
CA ALA A 49 -18.39 12.61 11.88
C ALA A 49 -19.33 13.15 10.78
N GLY A 50 -19.12 12.70 9.53
CA GLY A 50 -20.02 12.96 8.40
C GLY A 50 -21.26 12.07 8.34
N GLY A 51 -21.53 11.26 9.37
CA GLY A 51 -22.69 10.36 9.46
C GLY A 51 -22.47 8.95 8.91
N GLY A 52 -21.24 8.61 8.53
CA GLY A 52 -20.87 7.25 8.11
C GLY A 52 -20.81 6.28 9.28
N THR A 53 -21.00 4.99 9.01
CA THR A 53 -20.91 3.92 10.01
C THR A 53 -19.76 2.98 9.67
N ILE A 54 -18.95 2.62 10.68
CA ILE A 54 -17.88 1.63 10.56
C ILE A 54 -18.24 0.41 11.38
N GLU A 55 -18.28 -0.76 10.73
CA GLU A 55 -18.55 -2.04 11.36
C GLU A 55 -17.38 -3.01 11.09
N THR A 56 -17.13 -3.92 12.01
CA THR A 56 -16.10 -4.96 11.86
C THR A 56 -16.78 -6.28 11.58
N GLU A 57 -16.69 -6.74 10.33
CA GLU A 57 -17.25 -8.01 9.90
C GLU A 57 -16.33 -8.73 8.90
N ASN A 58 -16.41 -10.06 8.90
CA ASN A 58 -15.71 -10.88 7.91
C ASN A 58 -16.66 -11.20 6.75
N ILE A 59 -16.55 -10.45 5.65
CA ILE A 59 -17.31 -10.69 4.43
C ILE A 59 -16.70 -11.86 3.66
N LYS A 60 -17.48 -12.89 3.42
CA LYS A 60 -17.05 -14.14 2.78
C LYS A 60 -17.37 -14.20 1.30
N ALA A 61 -18.49 -13.61 0.89
CA ALA A 61 -18.97 -13.65 -0.48
C ALA A 61 -19.84 -12.45 -0.82
N LEU A 62 -19.90 -12.16 -2.11
CA LEU A 62 -20.85 -11.25 -2.73
C LEU A 62 -21.70 -12.03 -3.71
N SER A 63 -22.99 -11.68 -3.81
CA SER A 63 -23.89 -12.17 -4.85
C SER A 63 -24.87 -11.07 -5.24
N GLN A 64 -25.50 -11.20 -6.40
CA GLN A 64 -26.52 -10.26 -6.85
C GLN A 64 -27.89 -10.89 -6.70
N ASP A 65 -28.84 -10.12 -6.14
CA ASP A 65 -30.24 -10.47 -6.01
C ASP A 65 -31.10 -9.28 -6.47
N GLY A 66 -31.73 -9.43 -7.63
CA GLY A 66 -32.45 -8.33 -8.27
C GLY A 66 -31.53 -7.13 -8.53
N GLY A 67 -31.93 -5.94 -8.08
CA GLY A 67 -31.14 -4.71 -8.21
C GLY A 67 -30.17 -4.47 -7.04
N HIS A 68 -29.91 -5.45 -6.17
CA HIS A 68 -29.12 -5.29 -4.97
C HIS A 68 -27.97 -6.29 -4.91
N ILE A 69 -26.96 -5.93 -4.12
CA ILE A 69 -25.83 -6.79 -3.79
C ILE A 69 -26.01 -7.34 -2.39
N ILE A 70 -25.87 -8.65 -2.24
CA ILE A 70 -25.91 -9.35 -0.98
C ILE A 70 -24.47 -9.60 -0.52
N LEU A 71 -24.12 -9.08 0.67
CA LEU A 71 -22.86 -9.35 1.34
C LEU A 71 -23.09 -10.46 2.35
N THR A 72 -22.49 -11.63 2.13
CA THR A 72 -22.54 -12.74 3.09
C THR A 72 -21.41 -12.58 4.08
N ALA A 73 -21.73 -12.31 5.33
CA ALA A 73 -20.79 -12.18 6.46
C ALA A 73 -20.81 -13.42 7.34
N SER A 74 -19.90 -13.45 8.33
CA SER A 74 -19.88 -14.52 9.35
C SER A 74 -21.10 -14.50 10.26
N THR A 75 -21.73 -13.33 10.44
CA THR A 75 -22.85 -13.06 11.36
C THR A 75 -24.21 -13.03 10.67
N GLY A 76 -24.26 -13.20 9.34
CA GLY A 76 -25.47 -13.14 8.55
C GLY A 76 -25.27 -12.49 7.18
N SER A 77 -26.33 -11.97 6.58
CA SER A 77 -26.24 -11.28 5.29
C SER A 77 -26.72 -9.84 5.40
N ARG A 78 -26.09 -8.97 4.59
CA ARG A 78 -26.49 -7.57 4.43
C ARG A 78 -26.86 -7.30 2.97
N ARG A 79 -27.69 -6.31 2.75
CA ARG A 79 -28.16 -5.91 1.42
C ARG A 79 -27.77 -4.47 1.14
N ALA A 80 -27.22 -4.20 -0.03
CA ALA A 80 -26.82 -2.85 -0.45
C ALA A 80 -27.16 -2.63 -1.93
N SER A 81 -27.43 -1.40 -2.32
CA SER A 81 -27.59 -1.02 -3.74
C SER A 81 -26.24 -0.93 -4.46
N THR A 82 -25.22 -0.46 -3.77
CA THR A 82 -23.86 -0.34 -4.29
C THR A 82 -22.85 -0.83 -3.26
N VAL A 83 -21.84 -1.56 -3.70
CA VAL A 83 -20.75 -2.09 -2.89
C VAL A 83 -19.42 -1.72 -3.52
N VAL A 84 -18.52 -1.11 -2.74
CA VAL A 84 -17.13 -0.88 -3.15
C VAL A 84 -16.24 -1.93 -2.50
N VAL A 85 -15.53 -2.72 -3.31
CA VAL A 85 -14.55 -3.71 -2.84
C VAL A 85 -13.18 -3.06 -2.83
N ALA A 86 -12.70 -2.71 -1.63
CA ALA A 86 -11.40 -2.06 -1.39
C ALA A 86 -10.59 -2.83 -0.33
N CYS A 87 -10.60 -4.17 -0.41
CA CYS A 87 -10.04 -5.08 0.61
C CYS A 87 -8.56 -5.45 0.35
N GLY A 88 -7.82 -4.64 -0.42
CA GLY A 88 -6.41 -4.88 -0.73
C GLY A 88 -6.17 -6.28 -1.32
N ALA A 89 -5.23 -7.02 -0.77
CA ALA A 89 -4.87 -8.36 -1.24
C ALA A 89 -6.00 -9.41 -1.11
N PHE A 90 -7.04 -9.12 -0.34
CA PHE A 90 -8.19 -10.03 -0.16
C PHE A 90 -9.31 -9.79 -1.19
N SER A 91 -9.23 -8.72 -1.98
CA SER A 91 -10.28 -8.30 -2.93
C SER A 91 -10.53 -9.33 -4.02
N GLY A 92 -9.49 -9.97 -4.55
CA GLY A 92 -9.62 -10.98 -5.61
C GLY A 92 -10.48 -12.17 -5.20
N LYS A 93 -10.47 -12.54 -3.91
CA LYS A 93 -11.34 -13.60 -3.40
C LYS A 93 -12.82 -13.20 -3.46
N LEU A 94 -13.15 -11.96 -3.10
CA LEU A 94 -14.52 -11.45 -3.19
C LEU A 94 -14.98 -11.29 -4.63
N ALA A 95 -14.13 -10.74 -5.51
CA ALA A 95 -14.42 -10.66 -6.96
C ALA A 95 -14.70 -12.04 -7.55
N GLY A 96 -13.93 -13.05 -7.16
CA GLY A 96 -14.13 -14.45 -7.57
C GLY A 96 -15.49 -15.03 -7.19
N THR A 97 -16.15 -14.57 -6.11
CA THR A 97 -17.50 -15.03 -5.75
C THR A 97 -18.59 -14.53 -6.69
N LEU A 98 -18.33 -13.45 -7.44
CA LEU A 98 -19.18 -12.94 -8.51
C LEU A 98 -18.85 -13.56 -9.88
N GLY A 99 -17.77 -14.34 -9.97
CA GLY A 99 -17.26 -14.93 -11.21
C GLY A 99 -16.24 -14.06 -11.94
N ASP A 100 -15.82 -12.93 -11.38
CA ASP A 100 -14.76 -12.10 -11.94
C ASP A 100 -13.39 -12.68 -11.59
N LYS A 101 -12.62 -13.04 -12.63
CA LYS A 101 -11.28 -13.66 -12.47
C LYS A 101 -10.20 -12.61 -12.65
N ILE A 102 -9.82 -11.98 -11.55
CA ILE A 102 -8.78 -10.95 -11.55
C ILE A 102 -7.48 -11.59 -10.99
N PRO A 103 -6.36 -11.55 -11.74
CA PRO A 103 -5.11 -12.22 -11.37
C PRO A 103 -4.33 -11.43 -10.29
N LEU A 104 -4.98 -11.21 -9.14
CA LEU A 104 -4.41 -10.50 -8.00
C LEU A 104 -3.48 -11.42 -7.24
N GLU A 105 -2.21 -11.06 -7.16
CA GLU A 105 -1.19 -11.76 -6.38
C GLU A 105 -0.75 -10.90 -5.20
N THR A 106 -0.15 -11.53 -4.22
CA THR A 106 0.34 -10.87 -3.02
C THR A 106 1.86 -10.80 -3.04
N GLU A 107 2.39 -9.58 -3.14
CA GLU A 107 3.79 -9.30 -2.88
C GLU A 107 3.99 -8.98 -1.40
N ARG A 108 4.53 -9.93 -0.64
CA ARG A 108 4.82 -9.73 0.78
C ARG A 108 6.02 -8.82 0.96
N GLY A 109 5.82 -7.70 1.66
CA GLY A 109 6.89 -6.79 2.03
C GLY A 109 7.26 -6.92 3.48
N TYR A 110 8.55 -6.88 3.78
CA TYR A 110 9.08 -7.02 5.13
C TYR A 110 9.77 -5.75 5.57
N ASN A 111 9.67 -5.43 6.84
CA ASN A 111 10.33 -4.27 7.40
C ASN A 111 10.66 -4.45 8.89
N THR A 112 11.63 -3.65 9.34
CA THR A 112 11.94 -3.43 10.75
C THR A 112 11.74 -1.96 11.07
N THR A 113 10.95 -1.65 12.08
CA THR A 113 10.80 -0.30 12.61
C THR A 113 11.65 -0.17 13.86
N LEU A 114 12.63 0.73 13.82
CA LEU A 114 13.56 1.03 14.91
C LEU A 114 13.02 2.20 15.75
N PRO A 115 13.33 2.25 17.05
CA PRO A 115 12.87 3.32 17.94
C PRO A 115 13.46 4.68 17.59
N ALA A 116 12.96 5.71 18.25
CA ALA A 116 13.51 7.07 18.20
C ALA A 116 15.01 7.08 18.51
N GLY A 117 15.77 7.92 17.81
CA GLY A 117 17.22 8.05 18.02
C GLY A 117 18.06 6.94 17.42
N ALA A 118 17.45 5.96 16.73
CA ALA A 118 18.22 4.88 16.08
C ALA A 118 19.15 5.40 14.97
N PHE A 119 18.81 6.48 14.32
CA PHE A 119 19.63 7.17 13.32
C PHE A 119 19.08 8.58 13.06
N ASP A 120 19.95 9.57 12.76
CA ASP A 120 19.55 10.92 12.33
C ASP A 120 19.14 10.89 10.85
N LEU A 121 17.93 10.40 10.57
CA LEU A 121 17.40 10.36 9.22
C LEU A 121 16.75 11.69 8.87
N ARG A 122 17.35 12.44 7.93
CA ARG A 122 16.86 13.76 7.47
C ARG A 122 15.94 13.68 6.28
N THR A 123 16.15 12.68 5.41
CA THR A 123 15.34 12.45 4.22
C THR A 123 15.04 10.97 4.02
N HIS A 124 14.03 10.67 3.19
CA HIS A 124 13.76 9.30 2.75
C HIS A 124 14.92 8.79 1.87
N LEU A 125 15.37 7.57 2.12
CA LEU A 125 16.44 6.94 1.35
C LEU A 125 15.92 5.73 0.57
N THR A 126 16.24 5.69 -0.70
CA THR A 126 15.99 4.54 -1.58
C THR A 126 17.31 3.97 -2.07
N PHE A 127 17.64 2.76 -1.63
CA PHE A 127 18.80 2.01 -2.12
C PHE A 127 18.37 1.08 -3.25
N GLY A 128 18.12 1.65 -4.45
CA GLY A 128 17.49 0.97 -5.58
C GLY A 128 18.20 -0.33 -5.98
N SER A 129 19.51 -0.29 -6.18
CA SER A 129 20.33 -1.48 -6.51
C SER A 129 20.37 -2.55 -5.39
N HIS A 130 19.93 -2.20 -4.19
CA HIS A 130 19.95 -3.08 -3.02
C HIS A 130 18.55 -3.52 -2.58
N GLY A 131 17.49 -2.99 -3.20
CA GLY A 131 16.11 -3.41 -3.03
C GLY A 131 15.49 -3.06 -1.67
N PHE A 132 15.88 -1.92 -1.06
CA PHE A 132 15.28 -1.49 0.20
C PHE A 132 15.24 0.04 0.34
N VAL A 133 14.43 0.49 1.28
CA VAL A 133 14.24 1.90 1.64
C VAL A 133 14.42 2.11 3.13
N VAL A 134 14.79 3.34 3.51
CA VAL A 134 14.78 3.80 4.90
C VAL A 134 13.95 5.07 4.97
N THR A 135 12.94 5.06 5.83
CA THR A 135 12.00 6.17 5.94
C THR A 135 11.69 6.50 7.39
N ARG A 136 11.36 7.76 7.67
CA ARG A 136 10.86 8.17 8.97
C ARG A 136 9.45 7.64 9.16
N ILE A 137 9.19 7.02 10.30
CA ILE A 137 7.87 6.58 10.74
C ILE A 137 7.69 7.05 12.17
N TRP A 138 6.75 7.96 12.41
CA TRP A 138 6.54 8.57 13.71
C TRP A 138 7.84 9.23 14.22
N ASP A 139 8.31 8.85 15.38
CA ASP A 139 9.57 9.31 15.99
C ASP A 139 10.77 8.40 15.67
N GLY A 140 10.51 7.24 15.07
CA GLY A 140 11.52 6.26 14.69
C GLY A 140 11.78 6.21 13.18
N ILE A 141 12.48 5.17 12.76
CA ILE A 141 12.76 4.92 11.35
C ILE A 141 12.36 3.49 10.96
N ARG A 142 12.00 3.31 9.71
CA ARG A 142 11.66 2.00 9.14
C ARG A 142 12.62 1.64 8.02
N VAL A 143 13.27 0.49 8.17
CA VAL A 143 14.00 -0.18 7.10
C VAL A 143 13.06 -1.20 6.49
N GLY A 144 12.71 -1.03 5.22
CA GLY A 144 11.72 -1.87 4.55
C GLY A 144 12.05 -2.16 3.11
N GLY A 145 11.45 -3.21 2.59
CA GLY A 145 11.66 -3.67 1.21
C GLY A 145 11.26 -5.12 1.07
N ALA A 146 12.03 -5.85 0.29
CA ALA A 146 11.80 -7.23 -0.11
C ALA A 146 10.48 -7.44 -0.85
N VAL A 147 10.46 -8.45 -1.68
CA VAL A 147 9.27 -9.00 -2.32
C VAL A 147 9.31 -10.51 -2.15
N GLU A 148 8.22 -11.08 -1.68
CA GLU A 148 8.02 -12.52 -1.59
C GLU A 148 6.65 -12.87 -2.16
N LEU A 149 6.63 -13.71 -3.18
CA LEU A 149 5.41 -14.30 -3.72
C LEU A 149 5.05 -15.53 -2.89
N GLY A 150 4.43 -15.31 -1.75
CA GLY A 150 4.11 -16.34 -0.77
C GLY A 150 2.61 -16.52 -0.51
N GLY A 151 1.77 -15.84 -1.29
CA GLY A 151 0.31 -15.84 -1.12
C GLY A 151 -0.11 -15.38 0.28
N LEU A 152 -1.35 -15.64 0.65
CA LEU A 152 -1.95 -15.15 1.90
C LEU A 152 -1.82 -16.12 3.10
N LYS A 153 -1.36 -17.35 2.88
CA LYS A 153 -1.45 -18.43 3.88
C LYS A 153 -0.13 -18.81 4.53
N LEU A 154 0.99 -18.70 3.82
CA LEU A 154 2.30 -19.06 4.37
C LEU A 154 2.66 -18.18 5.57
N PRO A 155 3.35 -18.70 6.59
CA PRO A 155 3.84 -17.87 7.69
C PRO A 155 4.87 -16.84 7.19
N PRO A 156 5.06 -15.70 7.91
CA PRO A 156 6.08 -14.72 7.56
C PRO A 156 7.49 -15.28 7.68
N ASN A 157 8.38 -14.90 6.75
CA ASN A 157 9.80 -15.22 6.81
C ASN A 157 10.62 -13.96 7.18
N TYR A 158 10.73 -13.68 8.46
CA TYR A 158 11.40 -12.48 8.97
C TYR A 158 12.92 -12.44 8.72
N LYS A 159 13.57 -13.52 8.30
CA LYS A 159 14.96 -13.48 7.81
C LYS A 159 15.15 -12.46 6.69
N ARG A 160 14.10 -12.16 5.93
CA ARG A 160 14.09 -11.10 4.91
C ARG A 160 14.25 -9.71 5.54
N ALA A 161 13.56 -9.43 6.64
CA ALA A 161 13.71 -8.18 7.38
C ALA A 161 15.11 -8.07 8.01
N ASP A 162 15.65 -9.16 8.55
CA ASP A 162 17.00 -9.20 9.13
C ASP A 162 18.07 -8.85 8.09
N ILE A 163 17.97 -9.41 6.88
CA ILE A 163 18.91 -9.11 5.79
C ILE A 163 18.86 -7.63 5.41
N LEU A 164 17.66 -7.04 5.34
CA LEU A 164 17.51 -5.61 5.03
C LEU A 164 18.12 -4.74 6.13
N LEU A 165 17.89 -5.08 7.39
CA LEU A 165 18.46 -4.36 8.53
C LEU A 165 20.00 -4.46 8.56
N GLN A 166 20.55 -5.65 8.26
CA GLN A 166 22.00 -5.82 8.12
C GLN A 166 22.59 -4.97 6.99
N LYS A 167 21.92 -4.88 5.83
CA LYS A 167 22.32 -3.99 4.73
C LYS A 167 22.30 -2.53 5.18
N ALA A 168 21.20 -2.09 5.82
CA ALA A 168 21.06 -0.72 6.33
C ALA A 168 22.18 -0.39 7.32
N SER A 169 22.50 -1.29 8.26
CA SER A 169 23.59 -1.09 9.23
C SER A 169 24.98 -0.96 8.59
N ARG A 170 25.18 -1.53 7.41
CA ARG A 170 26.45 -1.36 6.66
C ARG A 170 26.49 -0.06 5.85
N PHE A 171 25.33 0.49 5.49
CA PHE A 171 25.24 1.66 4.62
C PHE A 171 24.99 2.96 5.38
N LEU A 172 24.51 2.86 6.61
CA LEU A 172 24.21 4.00 7.48
C LEU A 172 25.14 3.93 8.71
N GLN A 173 26.19 4.74 8.67
CA GLN A 173 27.18 4.82 9.75
C GLN A 173 26.53 5.40 11.01
N GLY A 174 26.62 4.67 12.12
CA GLY A 174 25.99 5.04 13.39
C GLY A 174 24.54 4.58 13.54
N LEU A 175 23.98 3.80 12.60
CA LEU A 175 22.67 3.18 12.80
C LEU A 175 22.70 2.20 13.97
N ASN A 176 21.85 2.43 14.97
CA ASN A 176 21.59 1.47 16.05
C ASN A 176 20.46 0.52 15.66
N PRO A 177 20.74 -0.77 15.38
CA PRO A 177 19.72 -1.72 14.97
C PRO A 177 18.91 -2.34 16.13
N ALA A 178 19.22 -1.97 17.39
CA ALA A 178 18.59 -2.57 18.56
C ALA A 178 17.16 -2.06 18.79
N GLY A 179 16.33 -2.88 19.43
CA GLY A 179 14.99 -2.51 19.86
C GLY A 179 13.94 -2.43 18.74
N GLY A 180 14.25 -2.94 17.55
CA GLY A 180 13.36 -2.93 16.40
C GLY A 180 12.22 -3.92 16.50
N SER A 181 11.06 -3.55 15.97
CA SER A 181 9.92 -4.44 15.74
C SER A 181 9.78 -4.78 14.25
N GLN A 182 9.48 -6.06 13.95
CA GLN A 182 9.34 -6.54 12.58
C GLN A 182 7.88 -6.66 12.20
N TRP A 183 7.58 -6.39 10.94
CA TRP A 183 6.25 -6.50 10.38
C TRP A 183 6.30 -6.94 8.92
N MET A 184 5.31 -7.71 8.51
CA MET A 184 5.09 -8.14 7.13
C MET A 184 3.73 -7.65 6.64
N GLY A 185 3.67 -7.12 5.43
CA GLY A 185 2.44 -6.67 4.79
C GLY A 185 2.21 -7.33 3.43
N PHE A 186 0.92 -7.43 3.07
CA PHE A 186 0.46 -7.98 1.81
C PHE A 186 0.19 -6.85 0.82
N ARG A 187 1.04 -6.68 -0.20
CA ARG A 187 0.80 -5.72 -1.26
C ARG A 187 -0.07 -6.38 -2.35
N PRO A 188 -1.21 -5.79 -2.71
CA PRO A 188 -2.08 -6.32 -3.75
C PRO A 188 -1.53 -5.95 -5.13
N SER A 189 -0.89 -6.87 -5.81
CA SER A 189 -0.23 -6.61 -7.10
C SER A 189 -0.93 -7.33 -8.25
N LEU A 190 -0.92 -6.69 -9.41
CA LEU A 190 -1.44 -7.21 -10.66
C LEU A 190 -0.31 -7.33 -11.68
N PRO A 191 -0.40 -8.24 -12.66
CA PRO A 191 0.71 -8.51 -13.60
C PRO A 191 1.16 -7.28 -14.41
N ASP A 192 0.25 -6.36 -14.69
CA ASP A 192 0.49 -5.11 -15.42
C ASP A 192 0.85 -3.92 -14.50
N SER A 193 0.90 -4.13 -13.20
CA SER A 193 1.17 -3.10 -12.18
C SER A 193 0.14 -1.97 -12.13
N LEU A 194 -1.00 -2.09 -12.80
CA LEU A 194 -2.10 -1.12 -12.76
C LEU A 194 -3.20 -1.59 -11.80
N PRO A 195 -3.83 -0.68 -11.02
CA PRO A 195 -4.95 -1.05 -10.16
C PRO A 195 -6.19 -1.45 -10.96
N VAL A 196 -7.15 -2.06 -10.30
CA VAL A 196 -8.51 -2.22 -10.83
C VAL A 196 -9.39 -1.18 -10.17
N ILE A 197 -9.88 -0.22 -10.98
CA ILE A 197 -10.85 0.80 -10.56
C ILE A 197 -11.94 0.85 -11.63
N SER A 198 -13.01 0.07 -11.43
CA SER A 198 -14.14 -0.01 -12.37
C SER A 198 -15.33 -0.72 -11.74
N ARG A 199 -16.46 -0.71 -12.42
CA ARG A 199 -17.57 -1.62 -12.07
C ARG A 199 -17.19 -3.07 -12.40
N SER A 200 -17.76 -4.02 -11.64
CA SER A 200 -17.68 -5.44 -11.96
C SER A 200 -18.38 -5.70 -13.32
N PRO A 201 -17.75 -6.48 -14.22
CA PRO A 201 -18.42 -6.96 -15.43
C PRO A 201 -19.63 -7.86 -15.17
N LYS A 202 -19.70 -8.50 -14.02
CA LYS A 202 -20.75 -9.47 -13.65
C LYS A 202 -21.85 -8.89 -12.77
N ALA A 203 -21.57 -7.80 -12.04
CA ALA A 203 -22.50 -7.20 -11.09
C ALA A 203 -22.38 -5.67 -11.10
N ALA A 204 -23.24 -4.98 -11.83
CA ALA A 204 -23.17 -3.53 -12.05
C ALA A 204 -23.20 -2.69 -10.74
N GLY A 205 -23.79 -3.23 -9.66
CA GLY A 205 -23.80 -2.61 -8.32
C GLY A 205 -22.49 -2.77 -7.55
N VAL A 206 -21.49 -3.49 -8.09
CA VAL A 206 -20.19 -3.66 -7.45
C VAL A 206 -19.12 -2.83 -8.15
N ILE A 207 -18.36 -2.07 -7.39
CA ILE A 207 -17.21 -1.27 -7.83
C ILE A 207 -15.96 -1.84 -7.20
N TYR A 208 -14.93 -2.06 -8.00
CA TYR A 208 -13.60 -2.47 -7.55
C TYR A 208 -12.68 -1.28 -7.36
N ALA A 209 -11.90 -1.28 -6.28
CA ALA A 209 -10.87 -0.29 -5.97
C ALA A 209 -9.70 -0.97 -5.25
N PHE A 210 -8.89 -1.75 -5.96
CA PHE A 210 -7.79 -2.52 -5.39
C PHE A 210 -6.67 -2.79 -6.41
N GLY A 211 -5.59 -3.43 -5.97
CA GLY A 211 -4.52 -3.85 -6.87
C GLY A 211 -3.43 -2.80 -7.07
N HIS A 212 -3.29 -1.82 -6.16
CA HIS A 212 -2.37 -0.69 -6.28
C HIS A 212 -0.89 -1.03 -5.99
N GLY A 213 -0.56 -2.29 -5.72
CA GLY A 213 0.80 -2.71 -5.43
C GLY A 213 1.45 -1.90 -4.31
N HIS A 214 2.53 -1.20 -4.63
CA HIS A 214 3.30 -0.37 -3.71
C HIS A 214 2.74 1.05 -3.54
N LEU A 215 1.81 1.50 -4.40
CA LEU A 215 1.41 2.90 -4.54
C LEU A 215 0.03 3.23 -3.95
N GLY A 216 -0.59 2.30 -3.21
CA GLY A 216 -1.97 2.46 -2.74
C GLY A 216 -2.20 3.72 -1.90
N LEU A 217 -1.28 4.08 -1.01
CA LEU A 217 -1.40 5.32 -0.25
C LEU A 217 -1.23 6.56 -1.14
N THR A 218 -0.23 6.57 -2.00
CA THR A 218 0.05 7.67 -2.94
C THR A 218 -1.12 7.94 -3.88
N GLN A 219 -1.76 6.88 -4.38
CA GLN A 219 -2.87 6.96 -5.33
C GLN A 219 -4.24 7.08 -4.65
N SER A 220 -4.33 7.08 -3.32
CA SER A 220 -5.59 6.97 -2.59
C SER A 220 -6.58 8.10 -2.89
N ALA A 221 -6.10 9.35 -3.00
CA ALA A 221 -6.95 10.50 -3.30
C ALA A 221 -7.55 10.42 -4.70
N GLY A 222 -6.73 10.16 -5.73
CA GLY A 222 -7.21 9.96 -7.10
C GLY A 222 -8.15 8.75 -7.22
N THR A 223 -7.84 7.64 -6.53
CA THR A 223 -8.74 6.48 -6.47
C THR A 223 -10.09 6.84 -5.86
N ALA A 224 -10.11 7.62 -4.78
CA ALA A 224 -11.34 8.06 -4.13
C ALA A 224 -12.21 8.93 -5.07
N GLU A 225 -11.61 9.81 -5.84
CA GLU A 225 -12.31 10.63 -6.84
C GLU A 225 -12.94 9.78 -7.95
N LEU A 226 -12.20 8.79 -8.48
CA LEU A 226 -12.71 7.86 -9.49
C LEU A 226 -13.85 6.99 -8.93
N VAL A 227 -13.72 6.49 -7.71
CA VAL A 227 -14.74 5.68 -7.05
C VAL A 227 -16.00 6.51 -6.78
N ALA A 228 -15.85 7.75 -6.31
CA ALA A 228 -16.98 8.66 -6.10
C ALA A 228 -17.75 8.92 -7.42
N ALA A 229 -17.03 9.20 -8.51
CA ALA A 229 -17.63 9.36 -9.83
C ALA A 229 -18.43 8.10 -10.26
N LEU A 230 -17.85 6.91 -10.05
CA LEU A 230 -18.54 5.64 -10.33
C LEU A 230 -19.79 5.43 -9.46
N VAL A 231 -19.72 5.74 -8.15
CA VAL A 231 -20.87 5.60 -7.23
C VAL A 231 -21.99 6.53 -7.64
N GLU A 232 -21.68 7.79 -7.97
CA GLU A 232 -22.63 8.82 -8.35
C GLU A 232 -23.13 8.71 -9.81
N GLY A 233 -22.52 7.83 -10.60
CA GLY A 233 -22.84 7.69 -12.02
C GLY A 233 -22.39 8.89 -12.88
N ARG A 234 -21.42 9.65 -12.41
CA ARG A 234 -20.80 10.78 -13.14
C ARG A 234 -19.68 10.28 -14.06
N PRO A 235 -19.34 11.02 -15.11
CA PRO A 235 -18.11 10.78 -15.86
C PRO A 235 -16.88 10.83 -14.95
N ALA A 236 -15.98 9.87 -15.12
CA ALA A 236 -14.69 9.90 -14.45
C ALA A 236 -13.77 10.98 -15.10
N PRO A 237 -12.89 11.63 -14.35
CA PRO A 237 -11.97 12.66 -14.88
C PRO A 237 -10.92 12.11 -15.85
N ILE A 238 -10.73 10.79 -15.90
CA ILE A 238 -9.84 10.09 -16.84
C ILE A 238 -10.55 8.87 -17.43
N SER A 239 -10.05 8.33 -18.57
CA SER A 239 -10.49 7.01 -19.07
C SER A 239 -10.16 5.91 -18.07
N LEU A 240 -11.11 5.02 -17.83
CA LEU A 240 -10.94 3.85 -16.95
C LEU A 240 -10.56 2.57 -17.72
N ASP A 241 -10.43 2.61 -19.04
CA ASP A 241 -10.25 1.41 -19.88
C ASP A 241 -9.00 0.61 -19.47
N ALA A 242 -7.88 1.32 -19.24
CA ALA A 242 -6.61 0.69 -18.83
C ALA A 242 -6.64 0.09 -17.42
N ILE A 243 -7.59 0.51 -16.57
CA ILE A 243 -7.73 0.07 -15.18
C ILE A 243 -9.07 -0.66 -14.92
N ALA A 244 -9.79 -1.02 -15.97
CA ALA A 244 -11.04 -1.77 -15.87
C ALA A 244 -10.78 -3.24 -15.51
N ALA A 245 -11.71 -3.84 -14.74
CA ALA A 245 -11.67 -5.27 -14.43
C ALA A 245 -11.80 -6.17 -15.66
N SER A 246 -12.46 -5.68 -16.70
CA SER A 246 -12.69 -6.41 -17.97
C SER A 246 -11.44 -6.59 -18.82
N ARG A 247 -10.28 -6.00 -18.44
CA ARG A 247 -9.00 -6.19 -19.15
C ARG A 247 -8.35 -7.55 -18.86
N PHE A 248 -8.95 -8.31 -17.94
CA PHE A 248 -8.58 -9.68 -17.60
C PHE A 248 -9.71 -10.69 -18.01
#